data_e90181406786f10d5a96e135fc22e550
#
_entry.id   e90181406786f10d5a96e135fc22e550
#
_cell.length_a   1.000
_cell.length_b   1.000
_cell.length_c   1.000
_cell.angle_alpha   90.00
_cell.angle_beta   90.00
_cell.angle_gamma   90.00
#
_symmetry.space_group_name_H-M   'P 1'
#
loop_
_entity.id
_entity.type
_entity.pdbx_description
1 polymer ?
#
loop_
_entity_poly.entity_id
_entity_poly.type
_entity_poly.pdbx_seq_one_letter_code
_entity_poly.pdbx_strand_id
1 'polypeptide(L)'
;EITDHIMSEFNDGTPSIKNIAEKMSMSVRSLQNHLLEEGTTFSELLKEIRVALSRKYLNEGYSTDDIAYMLGFSEPSVFRKSFKKWTGITPGEYRKGAVRARNN
;
A
#
# COMPACT_ATOMS: atom_id res chain seq x y z
N GLU A 1 6.95 3.77 14.75
CA GLU A 1 7.43 4.03 13.40
C GLU A 1 6.27 4.39 12.48
N ILE A 2 6.49 5.29 11.55
CA ILE A 2 5.42 5.77 10.66
C ILE A 2 4.80 4.64 9.84
N THR A 3 5.62 3.72 9.33
CA THR A 3 5.13 2.59 8.53
C THR A 3 4.13 1.75 9.32
N ASP A 4 4.43 1.48 10.57
CA ASP A 4 3.54 0.70 11.43
C ASP A 4 2.20 1.41 11.64
N HIS A 5 2.23 2.72 11.83
CA HIS A 5 1.01 3.51 11.99
C HIS A 5 0.17 3.47 10.71
N ILE A 6 0.83 3.60 9.55
CA ILE A 6 0.11 3.54 8.27
C ILE A 6 -0.54 2.16 8.09
N MET A 7 0.21 1.09 8.35
CA MET A 7 -0.31 -0.27 8.19
C MET A 7 -1.51 -0.53 9.09
N SER A 8 -1.51 0.00 10.30
CA SER A 8 -2.61 -0.20 11.24
C SER A 8 -3.90 0.51 10.81
N GLU A 9 -3.79 1.54 9.96
CA GLU A 9 -4.95 2.33 9.53
C GLU A 9 -5.74 1.72 8.37
N PHE A 10 -5.19 0.71 7.69
CA PHE A 10 -5.91 0.11 6.55
C PHE A 10 -7.23 -0.54 6.94
N ASN A 11 -7.40 -0.91 8.19
CA ASN A 11 -8.65 -1.47 8.68
C ASN A 11 -9.81 -0.46 8.61
N ASP A 12 -9.51 0.83 8.61
CA ASP A 12 -10.48 1.90 8.59
C ASP A 12 -10.57 2.62 7.23
N GLY A 13 -10.04 1.98 6.18
CA GLY A 13 -10.02 2.55 4.83
C GLY A 13 -8.63 3.06 4.47
N THR A 14 -8.57 4.12 3.66
CA THR A 14 -7.29 4.69 3.24
C THR A 14 -6.66 5.47 4.39
N PRO A 15 -5.41 5.16 4.77
CA PRO A 15 -4.72 5.94 5.80
C PRO A 15 -4.62 7.41 5.43
N SER A 16 -4.81 8.30 6.40
CA SER A 16 -4.71 9.73 6.18
C SER A 16 -3.51 10.30 6.92
N ILE A 17 -2.86 11.28 6.28
CA ILE A 17 -1.70 11.93 6.88
C ILE A 17 -2.07 12.62 8.20
N LYS A 18 -3.30 13.16 8.28
CA LYS A 18 -3.77 13.82 9.49
C LYS A 18 -3.80 12.85 10.68
N ASN A 19 -4.38 11.66 10.47
CA ASN A 19 -4.48 10.67 11.53
C ASN A 19 -3.10 10.14 11.93
N ILE A 20 -2.23 9.94 10.96
CA ILE A 20 -0.87 9.47 11.24
C ILE A 20 -0.09 10.52 12.04
N ALA A 21 -0.21 11.78 11.65
CA ALA A 21 0.47 12.87 12.38
C ALA A 21 -0.02 12.93 13.83
N GLU A 22 -1.34 12.80 14.05
CA GLU A 22 -1.90 12.78 15.40
C GLU A 22 -1.30 11.64 16.24
N LYS A 23 -1.23 10.44 15.67
CA LYS A 23 -0.66 9.27 16.36
C LYS A 23 0.81 9.46 16.71
N MET A 24 1.53 10.23 15.92
CA MET A 24 2.94 10.51 16.15
C MET A 24 3.17 11.78 16.96
N SER A 25 2.10 12.41 17.45
CA SER A 25 2.16 13.67 18.19
C SER A 25 2.85 14.78 17.42
N MET A 26 2.59 14.84 16.12
CA MET A 26 3.16 15.83 15.20
C MET A 26 2.06 16.60 14.49
N SER A 27 2.38 17.81 14.05
CA SER A 27 1.50 18.47 13.09
C SER A 27 1.69 17.86 11.71
N VAL A 28 0.68 18.04 10.84
CA VAL A 28 0.80 17.56 9.45
C VAL A 28 2.03 18.18 8.78
N ARG A 29 2.25 19.47 8.98
CA ARG A 29 3.40 20.16 8.41
C ARG A 29 4.72 19.58 8.88
N SER A 30 4.85 19.31 10.18
CA SER A 30 6.07 18.70 10.73
C SER A 30 6.31 17.32 10.14
N LEU A 31 5.26 16.52 10.00
CA LEU A 31 5.38 15.21 9.40
C LEU A 31 5.80 15.31 7.93
N GLN A 32 5.20 16.21 7.16
CA GLN A 32 5.58 16.43 5.77
C GLN A 32 7.05 16.83 5.64
N ASN A 33 7.50 17.75 6.49
CA ASN A 33 8.90 18.20 6.47
C ASN A 33 9.85 17.05 6.82
N HIS A 34 9.49 16.25 7.81
CA HIS A 34 10.29 15.09 8.21
C HIS A 34 10.44 14.10 7.03
N LEU A 35 9.35 13.82 6.33
CA LEU A 35 9.38 12.91 5.19
C LEU A 35 10.22 13.49 4.04
N LEU A 36 10.13 14.79 3.78
CA LEU A 36 10.94 15.42 2.75
C LEU A 36 12.42 15.35 3.07
N GLU A 37 12.79 15.49 4.34
CA GLU A 37 14.18 15.32 4.78
C GLU A 37 14.69 13.91 4.51
N GLU A 38 13.80 12.92 4.56
CA GLU A 38 14.13 11.53 4.24
C GLU A 38 14.03 11.22 2.75
N GLY A 39 13.70 12.22 1.93
CA GLY A 39 13.62 12.04 0.48
C GLY A 39 12.33 11.44 -0.03
N THR A 40 11.25 11.53 0.73
CA THR A 40 9.96 10.95 0.32
C THR A 40 8.79 11.87 0.67
N THR A 41 7.59 11.45 0.30
CA THR A 41 6.34 12.11 0.67
C THR A 41 5.39 11.06 1.24
N PHE A 42 4.30 11.51 1.88
CA PHE A 42 3.31 10.58 2.40
C PHE A 42 2.70 9.73 1.28
N SER A 43 2.40 10.35 0.13
CA SER A 43 1.85 9.63 -1.02
C SER A 43 2.79 8.56 -1.54
N GLU A 44 4.08 8.88 -1.64
CA GLU A 44 5.08 7.91 -2.09
C GLU A 44 5.21 6.75 -1.10
N LEU A 45 5.25 7.08 0.19
CA LEU A 45 5.37 6.07 1.23
C LEU A 45 4.15 5.15 1.24
N LEU A 46 2.95 5.72 1.13
CA LEU A 46 1.72 4.94 1.07
C LEU A 46 1.71 4.00 -0.14
N LYS A 47 2.14 4.50 -1.29
CA LYS A 47 2.25 3.69 -2.51
C LYS A 47 3.21 2.52 -2.31
N GLU A 48 4.39 2.77 -1.76
CA GLU A 48 5.38 1.73 -1.51
C GLU A 48 4.86 0.64 -0.58
N ILE A 49 4.17 1.06 0.48
CA ILE A 49 3.58 0.11 1.43
C ILE A 49 2.49 -0.71 0.74
N ARG A 50 1.62 -0.08 -0.05
CA ARG A 50 0.57 -0.79 -0.77
C ARG A 50 1.12 -1.78 -1.78
N VAL A 51 2.17 -1.41 -2.50
CA VAL A 51 2.82 -2.33 -3.44
C VAL A 51 3.38 -3.54 -2.71
N ALA A 52 4.12 -3.31 -1.63
CA ALA A 52 4.72 -4.40 -0.86
C ALA A 52 3.67 -5.34 -0.28
N LEU A 53 2.61 -4.80 0.31
CA LEU A 53 1.51 -5.60 0.86
C LEU A 53 0.74 -6.34 -0.23
N SER A 54 0.54 -5.70 -1.39
CA SER A 54 -0.13 -6.35 -2.53
C SER A 54 0.61 -7.59 -2.96
N ARG A 55 1.94 -7.49 -3.10
CA ARG A 55 2.78 -8.62 -3.50
C ARG A 55 2.71 -9.73 -2.46
N LYS A 56 2.79 -9.37 -1.19
CA LYS A 56 2.70 -10.33 -0.10
C LYS A 56 1.38 -11.09 -0.14
N TYR A 57 0.27 -10.37 -0.24
CA TYR A 57 -1.05 -10.99 -0.24
C TYR A 57 -1.31 -11.81 -1.50
N LEU A 58 -0.83 -11.35 -2.66
CA LEU A 58 -0.94 -12.13 -3.89
C LEU A 58 -0.18 -13.44 -3.76
N ASN A 59 1.02 -13.40 -3.17
CA ASN A 59 1.81 -14.60 -2.93
C ASN A 59 1.15 -15.54 -1.94
N GLU A 60 0.37 -15.00 -1.00
CA GLU A 60 -0.34 -15.79 0.00
C GLU A 60 -1.67 -16.36 -0.51
N GLY A 61 -2.06 -16.02 -1.72
CA GLY A 61 -3.24 -16.60 -2.34
C GLY A 61 -4.54 -15.84 -2.16
N TYR A 62 -4.50 -14.65 -1.59
CA TYR A 62 -5.71 -13.83 -1.45
C TYR A 62 -6.23 -13.40 -2.82
N SER A 63 -7.56 -13.30 -2.96
CA SER A 63 -8.15 -12.81 -4.20
C SER A 63 -7.84 -11.34 -4.40
N THR A 64 -7.83 -10.91 -5.66
CA THR A 64 -7.60 -9.50 -6.00
C THR A 64 -8.64 -8.59 -5.33
N ASP A 65 -9.89 -9.04 -5.28
CA ASP A 65 -10.96 -8.26 -4.64
C ASP A 65 -10.71 -8.10 -3.14
N ASP A 66 -10.35 -9.18 -2.46
CA ASP A 66 -10.04 -9.12 -1.02
C ASP A 66 -8.87 -8.20 -0.75
N ILE A 67 -7.82 -8.29 -1.57
CA ILE A 67 -6.65 -7.44 -1.39
C ILE A 67 -7.01 -5.96 -1.53
N ALA A 68 -7.86 -5.63 -2.50
CA ALA A 68 -8.29 -4.24 -2.68
C ALA A 68 -8.90 -3.67 -1.41
N TYR A 69 -9.82 -4.41 -0.78
CA TYR A 69 -10.44 -3.95 0.46
C TYR A 69 -9.45 -3.93 1.62
N MET A 70 -8.56 -4.91 1.71
CA MET A 70 -7.53 -4.95 2.75
C MET A 70 -6.59 -3.76 2.69
N LEU A 71 -6.41 -3.19 1.50
CA LEU A 71 -5.53 -2.02 1.30
C LEU A 71 -6.26 -0.69 1.31
N GLY A 72 -7.54 -0.70 1.69
CA GLY A 72 -8.31 0.52 1.85
C GLY A 72 -8.94 1.07 0.58
N PHE A 73 -8.94 0.30 -0.51
CA PHE A 73 -9.64 0.72 -1.73
C PHE A 73 -11.13 0.45 -1.58
N SER A 74 -11.96 1.36 -2.08
CA SER A 74 -13.41 1.18 -2.05
C SER A 74 -13.88 0.24 -3.15
N GLU A 75 -13.12 0.11 -4.24
CA GLU A 75 -13.49 -0.75 -5.38
C GLU A 75 -12.28 -1.52 -5.91
N PRO A 76 -12.44 -2.83 -6.18
CA PRO A 76 -11.35 -3.64 -6.72
C PRO A 76 -10.79 -3.15 -8.05
N SER A 77 -11.63 -2.54 -8.90
CA SER A 77 -11.17 -2.01 -10.18
C SER A 77 -10.12 -0.92 -10.02
N VAL A 78 -10.27 -0.08 -8.99
CA VAL A 78 -9.29 0.98 -8.71
C VAL A 78 -7.96 0.38 -8.28
N PHE A 79 -8.01 -0.65 -7.44
CA PHE A 79 -6.79 -1.36 -7.04
C PHE A 79 -6.07 -1.96 -8.24
N ARG A 80 -6.80 -2.67 -9.12
CA ARG A 80 -6.18 -3.30 -10.28
C ARG A 80 -5.47 -2.29 -11.18
N LYS A 81 -6.12 -1.16 -11.45
CA LYS A 81 -5.51 -0.09 -12.25
C LYS A 81 -4.28 0.51 -11.57
N SER A 82 -4.39 0.75 -10.26
CA SER A 82 -3.27 1.31 -9.49
C SER A 82 -2.09 0.36 -9.48
N PHE A 83 -2.32 -0.92 -9.24
CA PHE A 83 -1.25 -1.92 -9.21
C PHE A 83 -0.52 -1.97 -10.56
N LYS A 84 -1.27 -1.99 -11.66
CA LYS A 84 -0.65 -1.99 -13.00
C LYS A 84 0.14 -0.71 -13.24
N LYS A 85 -0.39 0.43 -12.81
CA LYS A 85 0.31 1.71 -12.95
C LYS A 85 1.62 1.71 -12.15
N TRP A 86 1.58 1.16 -10.93
CA TRP A 86 2.75 1.16 -10.06
C TRP A 86 3.83 0.16 -10.47
N THR A 87 3.42 -1.01 -10.94
CA THR A 87 4.34 -2.13 -11.19
C THR A 87 4.54 -2.47 -12.66
N GLY A 88 3.69 -1.96 -13.54
CA GLY A 88 3.74 -2.25 -14.97
C GLY A 88 2.99 -3.51 -15.39
N ILE A 89 2.52 -4.30 -14.45
CA ILE A 89 1.78 -5.54 -14.74
C ILE A 89 0.51 -5.62 -13.91
N THR A 90 -0.45 -6.43 -14.35
CA THR A 90 -1.69 -6.63 -13.61
C THR A 90 -1.44 -7.56 -12.40
N PRO A 91 -2.32 -7.51 -11.38
CA PRO A 91 -2.21 -8.47 -10.28
C PRO A 91 -2.29 -9.92 -10.75
N GLY A 92 -3.11 -10.20 -11.77
CA GLY A 92 -3.21 -11.54 -12.33
C GLY A 92 -1.91 -12.01 -12.98
N GLU A 93 -1.27 -11.13 -13.73
CA GLU A 93 0.04 -11.42 -14.34
C GLU A 93 1.10 -11.66 -13.27
N TYR A 94 1.11 -10.85 -12.23
CA TYR A 94 2.02 -11.02 -11.11
C TYR A 94 1.82 -12.39 -10.46
N ARG A 95 0.58 -12.78 -10.21
CA ARG A 95 0.26 -14.07 -9.59
C ARG A 95 0.76 -15.24 -10.42
N LYS A 96 0.57 -15.17 -11.73
CA LYS A 96 1.07 -16.21 -12.65
C LYS A 96 2.58 -16.32 -12.59
N GLY A 97 3.27 -15.18 -12.56
CA GLY A 97 4.73 -15.15 -12.44
C GLY A 97 5.21 -15.76 -11.13
N ALA A 98 4.53 -15.46 -10.02
CA ALA A 98 4.88 -16.01 -8.71
C ALA A 98 4.70 -17.53 -8.69
N VAL A 99 3.60 -18.03 -9.28
CA VAL A 99 3.36 -19.48 -9.36
C VAL A 99 4.45 -20.15 -10.19
N ARG A 100 4.83 -19.59 -11.32
CA ARG A 100 5.90 -20.12 -12.15
C ARG A 100 7.23 -20.18 -11.40
N ALA A 101 7.53 -19.12 -10.66
CA ALA A 101 8.75 -19.07 -9.86
C ALA A 101 8.78 -20.16 -8.79
N ARG A 102 7.62 -20.45 -8.18
CA ARG A 102 7.54 -21.52 -7.18
C ARG A 102 7.72 -22.92 -7.78
N ASN A 103 7.31 -23.09 -9.03
CA ASN A 103 7.35 -24.39 -9.70
C ASN A 103 8.71 -24.68 -10.35
N ASN A 104 9.57 -23.71 -10.36
CA ASN A 104 10.93 -23.88 -10.86
C ASN A 104 11.90 -24.11 -9.71
#